data_93c47d8350d6d8558dbf063680241afe
#
_entry.id   93c47d8350d6d8558dbf063680241afe
#
_cell.length_a   1.000
_cell.length_b   1.000
_cell.length_c   1.000
_cell.angle_alpha   90.00
_cell.angle_beta   90.00
_cell.angle_gamma   90.00
#
_symmetry.space_group_name_H-M   'P 1'
#
loop_
_entity.id
_entity.type
_entity.pdbx_description
1 polymer ?
#
loop_
_entity_poly.entity_id
_entity_poly.type
_entity_poly.pdbx_seq_one_letter_code
_entity_poly.pdbx_strand_id
1 'polypeptide(L)'
;MQKVILFFQNKMESNRDLLILLLIGGLYSLGIFLSNTFVNIYLWKQSGDYITIANYNLAICLFQPITFILAGKLAKKVDRIIVLRLGVIFLCVFFLSVLLIGDQASKYNFLLGSLLGIGYGFYWLAYNVLTFEITEPDTRDFFNGFLGILQSLGGMTGPLLAGAIIAKMTNNIGYTVIFGISFALFACAVGISFLLKRRGAEGVFRFKRILGERHRNKNWNRILHAHFFQGLREGIFAFVISIWVFLVTKSEFALGTFNMFLSGLSAVFYLIATKFIKPSMRKKAILVGAILLYFSLFIIIIEINYLLLMIYAIVIGIAYPVINVPYVSLTFDVIGKAWKAGEMRVEYMVVRELFLNSGRVLSIFVFLAGVYFFRAEEVIPVLLAIFGAGHFMIYFAVRKIYLGSPKKKEILLKEQITDEKNR
;
A
#
# COMPACT_ATOMS: atom_id res chain seq x y z
N MET A 1 3.82 19.74 -25.13
CA MET A 1 3.97 18.29 -25.32
C MET A 1 5.38 17.93 -25.81
N GLN A 2 5.92 18.49 -26.90
CA GLN A 2 7.28 18.23 -27.38
C GLN A 2 8.40 18.53 -26.35
N LYS A 3 8.36 19.63 -25.61
CA LYS A 3 9.33 19.94 -24.53
C LYS A 3 9.30 18.91 -23.38
N VAL A 4 8.16 18.34 -23.10
CA VAL A 4 8.00 17.27 -22.12
C VAL A 4 8.62 15.97 -22.68
N ILE A 5 8.37 15.65 -23.93
CA ILE A 5 8.93 14.48 -24.61
C ILE A 5 10.46 14.57 -24.72
N LEU A 6 11.01 15.73 -25.11
CA LEU A 6 12.46 15.97 -25.18
C LEU A 6 13.13 15.95 -23.79
N PHE A 7 12.45 16.47 -22.76
CA PHE A 7 12.93 16.39 -21.38
C PHE A 7 12.93 14.92 -20.90
N PHE A 8 11.93 14.15 -21.28
CA PHE A 8 11.89 12.72 -21.04
C PHE A 8 13.03 12.00 -21.76
N GLN A 9 13.23 12.23 -23.05
CA GLN A 9 14.30 11.58 -23.84
C GLN A 9 15.69 11.86 -23.26
N ASN A 10 16.05 13.09 -22.98
CA ASN A 10 17.36 13.46 -22.45
C ASN A 10 17.66 12.92 -21.04
N LYS A 11 16.63 12.82 -20.16
CA LYS A 11 16.79 12.17 -18.84
C LYS A 11 16.71 10.64 -18.90
N MET A 12 16.03 10.11 -19.90
CA MET A 12 15.86 8.67 -20.13
C MET A 12 17.13 8.01 -20.67
N GLU A 13 17.88 8.66 -21.52
CA GLU A 13 19.16 8.15 -22.02
C GLU A 13 20.25 8.08 -20.92
N SER A 14 20.10 8.89 -19.87
CA SER A 14 21.08 8.97 -18.77
C SER A 14 20.97 7.86 -17.73
N ASN A 15 19.82 7.17 -17.56
CA ASN A 15 19.68 6.14 -16.52
C ASN A 15 18.74 4.99 -16.89
N ARG A 16 19.29 3.99 -17.60
CA ARG A 16 18.60 2.77 -18.03
C ARG A 16 17.91 2.03 -16.87
N ASP A 17 18.56 1.93 -15.71
CA ASP A 17 18.01 1.21 -14.55
C ASP A 17 16.74 1.88 -14.01
N LEU A 18 16.65 3.22 -14.09
CA LEU A 18 15.46 3.98 -13.70
C LEU A 18 14.26 3.62 -14.55
N LEU A 19 14.44 3.53 -15.88
CA LEU A 19 13.38 3.14 -16.81
C LEU A 19 12.90 1.71 -16.57
N ILE A 20 13.86 0.80 -16.39
CA ILE A 20 13.54 -0.60 -16.10
C ILE A 20 12.75 -0.71 -14.80
N LEU A 21 13.13 0.04 -13.76
CA LEU A 21 12.41 0.05 -12.49
C LEU A 21 11.00 0.66 -12.63
N LEU A 22 10.84 1.74 -13.42
CA LEU A 22 9.53 2.31 -13.74
C LEU A 22 8.64 1.30 -14.50
N LEU A 23 9.21 0.59 -15.46
CA LEU A 23 8.49 -0.42 -16.23
C LEU A 23 8.04 -1.58 -15.34
N ILE A 24 8.90 -2.08 -14.46
CA ILE A 24 8.53 -3.11 -13.48
C ILE A 24 7.41 -2.59 -12.55
N GLY A 25 7.51 -1.34 -12.09
CA GLY A 25 6.46 -0.70 -11.28
C GLY A 25 5.13 -0.56 -12.01
N GLY A 26 5.17 -0.23 -13.31
CA GLY A 26 3.98 -0.17 -14.17
C GLY A 26 3.34 -1.54 -14.38
N LEU A 27 4.12 -2.57 -14.71
CA LEU A 27 3.64 -3.94 -14.87
C LEU A 27 3.05 -4.50 -13.57
N TYR A 28 3.72 -4.24 -12.44
CA TYR A 28 3.20 -4.57 -11.11
C TYR A 28 1.83 -3.92 -10.88
N SER A 29 1.73 -2.61 -11.11
CA SER A 29 0.49 -1.86 -10.88
C SER A 29 -0.65 -2.39 -11.74
N LEU A 30 -0.42 -2.58 -13.05
CA LEU A 30 -1.43 -3.14 -13.95
C LEU A 30 -1.85 -4.55 -13.52
N GLY A 31 -0.89 -5.44 -13.23
CA GLY A 31 -1.17 -6.82 -12.82
C GLY A 31 -1.98 -6.91 -11.52
N ILE A 32 -1.63 -6.10 -10.53
CA ILE A 32 -2.34 -6.09 -9.24
C ILE A 32 -3.71 -5.43 -9.36
N PHE A 33 -3.82 -4.25 -9.98
CA PHE A 33 -5.10 -3.56 -10.09
C PHE A 33 -6.12 -4.32 -10.96
N LEU A 34 -5.66 -5.05 -11.97
CA LEU A 34 -6.52 -5.90 -12.79
C LEU A 34 -7.16 -7.03 -11.97
N SER A 35 -6.46 -7.61 -11.01
CA SER A 35 -6.85 -8.89 -10.43
C SER A 35 -7.11 -8.88 -8.93
N ASN A 36 -6.41 -8.08 -8.13
CA ASN A 36 -6.40 -8.24 -6.67
C ASN A 36 -7.80 -8.14 -6.02
N THR A 37 -8.61 -7.19 -6.47
CA THR A 37 -10.00 -7.06 -5.99
C THR A 37 -10.82 -8.29 -6.35
N PHE A 38 -10.62 -8.84 -7.54
CA PHE A 38 -11.40 -9.95 -8.07
C PHE A 38 -10.98 -11.31 -7.50
N VAL A 39 -9.77 -11.46 -6.95
CA VAL A 39 -9.41 -12.68 -6.19
C VAL A 39 -10.34 -12.85 -4.99
N ASN A 40 -10.62 -11.80 -4.21
CA ASN A 40 -11.56 -11.87 -3.09
C ASN A 40 -12.96 -12.29 -3.54
N ILE A 41 -13.45 -11.75 -4.68
CA ILE A 41 -14.77 -12.12 -5.23
C ILE A 41 -14.77 -13.54 -5.78
N TYR A 42 -13.69 -13.97 -6.43
CA TYR A 42 -13.54 -15.34 -6.92
C TYR A 42 -13.60 -16.38 -5.80
N LEU A 43 -12.88 -16.11 -4.69
CA LEU A 43 -12.95 -16.95 -3.48
C LEU A 43 -14.36 -16.91 -2.86
N TRP A 44 -15.00 -15.73 -2.82
CA TRP A 44 -16.37 -15.59 -2.33
C TRP A 44 -17.38 -16.41 -3.16
N LYS A 45 -17.29 -16.35 -4.49
CA LYS A 45 -18.20 -17.12 -5.36
C LYS A 45 -18.07 -18.63 -5.17
N GLN A 46 -16.89 -19.11 -4.76
CA GLN A 46 -16.66 -20.53 -4.50
C GLN A 46 -17.09 -20.98 -3.09
N SER A 47 -16.94 -20.13 -2.09
CA SER A 47 -17.18 -20.50 -0.69
C SER A 47 -18.51 -19.97 -0.13
N GLY A 48 -18.97 -18.80 -0.58
CA GLY A 48 -20.07 -18.07 0.03
C GLY A 48 -19.81 -17.62 1.49
N ASP A 49 -18.55 -17.63 1.93
CA ASP A 49 -18.18 -17.53 3.33
C ASP A 49 -17.15 -16.43 3.60
N TYR A 50 -17.44 -15.58 4.59
CA TYR A 50 -16.52 -14.53 5.04
C TYR A 50 -15.25 -15.08 5.69
N ILE A 51 -15.28 -16.26 6.31
CA ILE A 51 -14.13 -16.88 6.98
C ILE A 51 -13.05 -17.21 5.94
N THR A 52 -13.43 -17.75 4.80
CA THR A 52 -12.53 -18.06 3.69
C THR A 52 -11.77 -16.81 3.22
N ILE A 53 -12.48 -15.70 3.03
CA ILE A 53 -11.88 -14.46 2.57
C ILE A 53 -11.01 -13.82 3.64
N ALA A 54 -11.47 -13.85 4.89
CA ALA A 54 -10.70 -13.34 6.01
C ALA A 54 -9.40 -14.13 6.21
N ASN A 55 -9.42 -15.46 6.10
CA ASN A 55 -8.24 -16.32 6.17
C ASN A 55 -7.23 -16.02 5.05
N TYR A 56 -7.70 -15.80 3.81
CA TYR A 56 -6.85 -15.38 2.71
C TYR A 56 -6.13 -14.06 3.02
N ASN A 57 -6.87 -13.04 3.46
CA ASN A 57 -6.31 -11.74 3.79
C ASN A 57 -5.45 -11.77 5.06
N LEU A 58 -5.78 -12.61 6.05
CA LEU A 58 -4.96 -12.87 7.23
C LEU A 58 -3.60 -13.44 6.84
N ALA A 59 -3.57 -14.44 5.96
CA ALA A 59 -2.32 -15.01 5.47
C ALA A 59 -1.43 -13.97 4.79
N ILE A 60 -1.99 -13.09 3.95
CA ILE A 60 -1.23 -11.96 3.36
C ILE A 60 -0.59 -11.12 4.47
N CYS A 61 -1.38 -10.68 5.45
CA CYS A 61 -0.93 -9.79 6.51
C CYS A 61 0.05 -10.44 7.50
N LEU A 62 0.05 -11.77 7.62
CA LEU A 62 1.02 -12.53 8.43
C LEU A 62 2.34 -12.71 7.69
N PHE A 63 2.31 -13.13 6.42
CA PHE A 63 3.53 -13.48 5.68
C PHE A 63 4.27 -12.24 5.15
N GLN A 64 3.56 -11.16 4.84
CA GLN A 64 4.19 -9.92 4.36
C GLN A 64 5.24 -9.37 5.34
N PRO A 65 4.97 -9.10 6.64
CA PRO A 65 5.97 -8.54 7.56
C PRO A 65 7.10 -9.52 7.88
N ILE A 66 6.83 -10.82 7.93
CA ILE A 66 7.87 -11.85 8.09
C ILE A 66 8.84 -11.76 6.91
N THR A 67 8.30 -11.69 5.71
CA THR A 67 9.09 -11.56 4.49
C THR A 67 9.83 -10.22 4.41
N PHE A 68 9.26 -9.13 4.91
CA PHE A 68 9.97 -7.84 5.01
C PHE A 68 11.24 -7.95 5.85
N ILE A 69 11.22 -8.69 6.96
CA ILE A 69 12.41 -8.92 7.80
C ILE A 69 13.46 -9.72 7.02
N LEU A 70 13.05 -10.81 6.35
CA LEU A 70 13.94 -11.63 5.53
C LEU A 70 14.52 -10.84 4.35
N ALA A 71 13.65 -10.11 3.64
CA ALA A 71 14.01 -9.25 2.52
C ALA A 71 14.98 -8.15 2.93
N GLY A 72 14.77 -7.52 4.10
CA GLY A 72 15.68 -6.53 4.65
C GLY A 72 17.08 -7.07 4.94
N LYS A 73 17.15 -8.29 5.50
CA LYS A 73 18.41 -8.98 5.74
C LYS A 73 19.12 -9.33 4.42
N LEU A 74 18.39 -9.85 3.43
CA LEU A 74 18.93 -10.19 2.11
C LEU A 74 19.37 -8.95 1.34
N ALA A 75 18.58 -7.87 1.37
CA ALA A 75 18.90 -6.62 0.69
C ALA A 75 20.20 -5.97 1.18
N LYS A 76 20.57 -6.19 2.46
CA LYS A 76 21.83 -5.69 3.03
C LYS A 76 23.01 -6.66 2.91
N LYS A 77 22.76 -7.95 2.71
CA LYS A 77 23.84 -8.97 2.64
C LYS A 77 24.21 -9.37 1.24
N VAL A 78 23.24 -9.38 0.33
CA VAL A 78 23.44 -9.95 -1.01
C VAL A 78 23.25 -8.88 -2.08
N ASP A 79 22.01 -8.52 -2.38
CA ASP A 79 21.67 -7.57 -3.44
C ASP A 79 20.17 -7.24 -3.40
N ARG A 80 19.82 -5.96 -3.57
CA ARG A 80 18.43 -5.49 -3.59
C ARG A 80 17.67 -5.95 -4.84
N ILE A 81 18.38 -6.13 -5.95
CA ILE A 81 17.79 -6.59 -7.21
C ILE A 81 17.38 -8.06 -7.12
N ILE A 82 18.17 -8.89 -6.42
CA ILE A 82 17.78 -10.28 -6.14
C ILE A 82 16.49 -10.31 -5.31
N VAL A 83 16.39 -9.43 -4.31
CA VAL A 83 15.17 -9.32 -3.49
C VAL A 83 13.97 -8.89 -4.33
N LEU A 84 14.14 -7.93 -5.26
CA LEU A 84 13.09 -7.53 -6.20
C LEU A 84 12.65 -8.69 -7.10
N ARG A 85 13.62 -9.44 -7.65
CA ARG A 85 13.33 -10.63 -8.49
C ARG A 85 12.53 -11.68 -7.73
N LEU A 86 12.91 -11.98 -6.50
CA LEU A 86 12.13 -12.88 -5.65
C LEU A 86 10.69 -12.38 -5.48
N GLY A 87 10.50 -11.07 -5.28
CA GLY A 87 9.17 -10.48 -5.17
C GLY A 87 8.32 -10.73 -6.42
N VAL A 88 8.80 -10.37 -7.61
CA VAL A 88 8.04 -10.57 -8.85
C VAL A 88 7.86 -12.04 -9.20
N ILE A 89 8.82 -12.93 -8.86
CA ILE A 89 8.69 -14.38 -9.03
C ILE A 89 7.56 -14.93 -8.15
N PHE A 90 7.52 -14.57 -6.85
CA PHE A 90 6.44 -15.02 -5.96
C PHE A 90 5.07 -14.50 -6.39
N LEU A 91 4.98 -13.27 -6.92
CA LEU A 91 3.74 -12.74 -7.49
C LEU A 91 3.33 -13.51 -8.76
N CYS A 92 4.28 -13.86 -9.62
CA CYS A 92 4.04 -14.70 -10.78
C CYS A 92 3.54 -16.11 -10.36
N VAL A 93 4.22 -16.73 -9.38
CA VAL A 93 3.82 -18.04 -8.81
C VAL A 93 2.43 -17.97 -8.17
N PHE A 94 2.09 -16.88 -7.50
CA PHE A 94 0.75 -16.68 -6.94
C PHE A 94 -0.33 -16.76 -8.03
N PHE A 95 -0.22 -15.99 -9.12
CA PHE A 95 -1.21 -16.03 -10.20
C PHE A 95 -1.23 -17.36 -10.94
N LEU A 96 -0.07 -17.99 -11.13
CA LEU A 96 0.01 -19.34 -11.68
C LEU A 96 -0.72 -20.34 -10.77
N SER A 97 -0.54 -20.23 -9.45
CA SER A 97 -1.22 -21.11 -8.48
C SER A 97 -2.74 -20.90 -8.51
N VAL A 98 -3.22 -19.65 -8.60
CA VAL A 98 -4.65 -19.35 -8.73
C VAL A 98 -5.21 -20.02 -9.99
N LEU A 99 -4.50 -19.94 -11.12
CA LEU A 99 -4.92 -20.56 -12.39
C LEU A 99 -4.94 -22.10 -12.32
N LEU A 100 -3.91 -22.72 -11.74
CA LEU A 100 -3.79 -24.18 -11.65
C LEU A 100 -4.80 -24.80 -10.67
N ILE A 101 -5.04 -24.12 -9.54
CA ILE A 101 -6.00 -24.57 -8.53
C ILE A 101 -7.44 -24.36 -9.01
N GLY A 102 -7.71 -23.31 -9.78
CA GLY A 102 -9.00 -23.04 -10.40
C GLY A 102 -10.16 -23.00 -9.40
N ASP A 103 -11.20 -23.79 -9.66
CA ASP A 103 -12.44 -23.81 -8.85
C ASP A 103 -12.27 -24.34 -7.42
N GLN A 104 -11.09 -24.79 -7.05
CA GLN A 104 -10.76 -25.19 -5.67
C GLN A 104 -9.98 -24.10 -4.90
N ALA A 105 -9.84 -22.89 -5.43
CA ALA A 105 -9.04 -21.83 -4.84
C ALA A 105 -9.49 -21.48 -3.40
N SER A 106 -10.78 -21.57 -3.11
CA SER A 106 -11.33 -21.33 -1.78
C SER A 106 -10.80 -22.30 -0.72
N LYS A 107 -10.51 -23.57 -1.07
CA LYS A 107 -9.91 -24.58 -0.17
C LYS A 107 -8.45 -24.26 0.16
N TYR A 108 -7.73 -23.64 -0.76
CA TYR A 108 -6.33 -23.27 -0.62
C TYR A 108 -6.12 -21.78 -0.33
N ASN A 109 -7.16 -21.12 0.22
CA ASN A 109 -7.16 -19.67 0.46
C ASN A 109 -5.94 -19.20 1.27
N PHE A 110 -5.58 -19.91 2.35
CA PHE A 110 -4.45 -19.57 3.21
C PHE A 110 -3.10 -19.71 2.47
N LEU A 111 -2.93 -20.74 1.64
CA LEU A 111 -1.74 -20.93 0.80
C LEU A 111 -1.60 -19.79 -0.22
N LEU A 112 -2.70 -19.45 -0.92
CA LEU A 112 -2.72 -18.37 -1.89
C LEU A 112 -2.41 -17.01 -1.22
N GLY A 113 -3.02 -16.73 -0.08
CA GLY A 113 -2.72 -15.53 0.71
C GLY A 113 -1.25 -15.47 1.16
N SER A 114 -0.68 -16.62 1.56
CA SER A 114 0.73 -16.72 1.95
C SER A 114 1.67 -16.39 0.78
N LEU A 115 1.43 -16.94 -0.40
CA LEU A 115 2.21 -16.67 -1.60
C LEU A 115 2.16 -15.19 -1.98
N LEU A 116 0.98 -14.58 -1.94
CA LEU A 116 0.81 -13.16 -2.23
C LEU A 116 1.52 -12.29 -1.18
N GLY A 117 1.39 -12.62 0.11
CA GLY A 117 2.07 -11.93 1.21
C GLY A 117 3.59 -11.99 1.10
N ILE A 118 4.15 -13.15 0.72
CA ILE A 118 5.59 -13.31 0.46
C ILE A 118 6.00 -12.44 -0.73
N GLY A 119 5.25 -12.49 -1.83
CA GLY A 119 5.49 -11.65 -3.00
C GLY A 119 5.51 -10.15 -2.67
N TYR A 120 4.52 -9.67 -1.94
CA TYR A 120 4.45 -8.28 -1.47
C TYR A 120 5.63 -7.92 -0.57
N GLY A 121 6.02 -8.80 0.35
CA GLY A 121 7.12 -8.55 1.27
C GLY A 121 8.44 -8.32 0.55
N PHE A 122 8.83 -9.19 -0.36
CA PHE A 122 10.04 -9.04 -1.18
C PHE A 122 9.96 -7.85 -2.13
N TYR A 123 8.84 -7.72 -2.86
CA TYR A 123 8.67 -6.68 -3.87
C TYR A 123 8.73 -5.27 -3.27
N TRP A 124 7.86 -4.98 -2.29
CA TRP A 124 7.75 -3.63 -1.74
C TRP A 124 8.99 -3.15 -1.01
N LEU A 125 9.67 -4.06 -0.25
CA LEU A 125 10.94 -3.67 0.37
C LEU A 125 11.97 -3.29 -0.68
N ALA A 126 12.22 -4.19 -1.63
CA ALA A 126 13.25 -3.99 -2.65
C ALA A 126 12.94 -2.79 -3.54
N TYR A 127 11.68 -2.66 -3.98
CA TYR A 127 11.24 -1.57 -4.83
C TYR A 127 11.46 -0.20 -4.18
N ASN A 128 11.06 -0.05 -2.91
CA ASN A 128 11.25 1.19 -2.16
C ASN A 128 12.74 1.52 -1.97
N VAL A 129 13.58 0.53 -1.68
CA VAL A 129 15.02 0.74 -1.51
C VAL A 129 15.68 1.10 -2.83
N LEU A 130 15.38 0.37 -3.91
CA LEU A 130 15.93 0.62 -5.26
C LEU A 130 15.49 1.97 -5.82
N THR A 131 14.22 2.35 -5.65
CA THR A 131 13.75 3.69 -6.03
C THR A 131 14.64 4.76 -5.43
N PHE A 132 15.00 4.60 -4.17
CA PHE A 132 15.81 5.56 -3.46
C PHE A 132 17.28 5.59 -3.93
N GLU A 133 17.83 4.44 -4.33
CA GLU A 133 19.22 4.29 -4.77
C GLU A 133 19.44 4.65 -6.23
N ILE A 134 18.45 4.38 -7.09
CA ILE A 134 18.53 4.63 -8.53
C ILE A 134 18.17 6.08 -8.86
N THR A 135 17.30 6.71 -8.01
CA THR A 135 16.89 8.09 -8.23
C THR A 135 17.82 9.07 -7.52
N GLU A 136 18.33 10.06 -8.25
CA GLU A 136 18.96 11.26 -7.70
C GLU A 136 17.87 12.26 -7.24
N PRO A 137 18.20 13.26 -6.40
CA PRO A 137 17.22 14.27 -5.97
C PRO A 137 16.40 14.86 -7.13
N ASP A 138 17.05 15.18 -8.24
CA ASP A 138 16.43 15.81 -9.42
C ASP A 138 15.59 14.85 -10.27
N THR A 139 15.87 13.54 -10.24
CA THR A 139 15.12 12.52 -10.99
C THR A 139 14.04 11.85 -10.16
N ARG A 140 14.09 11.99 -8.84
CA ARG A 140 13.17 11.35 -7.90
C ARG A 140 11.74 11.87 -8.02
N ASP A 141 11.58 13.17 -8.15
CA ASP A 141 10.25 13.77 -8.32
C ASP A 141 9.61 13.33 -9.62
N PHE A 142 10.43 13.26 -10.69
CA PHE A 142 10.00 12.70 -11.97
C PHE A 142 9.57 11.24 -11.85
N PHE A 143 10.41 10.39 -11.24
CA PHE A 143 10.13 8.96 -11.05
C PHE A 143 8.82 8.76 -10.28
N ASN A 144 8.67 9.42 -9.13
CA ASN A 144 7.48 9.29 -8.29
C ASN A 144 6.22 9.83 -8.98
N GLY A 145 6.35 10.94 -9.71
CA GLY A 145 5.23 11.51 -10.47
C GLY A 145 4.76 10.58 -11.59
N PHE A 146 5.69 10.03 -12.37
CA PHE A 146 5.35 9.13 -13.46
C PHE A 146 4.81 7.79 -12.97
N LEU A 147 5.41 7.22 -11.91
CA LEU A 147 4.88 6.02 -11.24
C LEU A 147 3.48 6.27 -10.70
N GLY A 148 3.24 7.43 -10.09
CA GLY A 148 1.91 7.83 -9.61
C GLY A 148 0.87 7.88 -10.74
N ILE A 149 1.24 8.38 -11.93
CA ILE A 149 0.37 8.35 -13.12
C ILE A 149 0.07 6.90 -13.52
N LEU A 150 1.08 6.03 -13.62
CA LEU A 150 0.89 4.62 -13.97
C LEU A 150 -0.01 3.90 -12.97
N GLN A 151 0.17 4.13 -11.68
CA GLN A 151 -0.67 3.57 -10.62
C GLN A 151 -2.10 4.08 -10.68
N SER A 152 -2.29 5.38 -10.93
CA SER A 152 -3.62 5.98 -11.05
C SER A 152 -4.37 5.44 -12.27
N LEU A 153 -3.71 5.38 -13.42
CA LEU A 153 -4.28 4.79 -14.63
C LEU A 153 -4.62 3.31 -14.43
N GLY A 154 -3.70 2.54 -13.84
CA GLY A 154 -3.94 1.13 -13.51
C GLY A 154 -5.13 0.95 -12.56
N GLY A 155 -5.20 1.77 -11.49
CA GLY A 155 -6.28 1.73 -10.51
C GLY A 155 -7.65 2.13 -11.06
N MET A 156 -7.69 2.99 -12.09
CA MET A 156 -8.93 3.36 -12.78
C MET A 156 -9.36 2.32 -13.82
N THR A 157 -8.43 1.94 -14.69
CA THR A 157 -8.76 1.11 -15.86
C THR A 157 -8.74 -0.37 -15.55
N GLY A 158 -7.83 -0.84 -14.68
CA GLY A 158 -7.68 -2.25 -14.33
C GLY A 158 -8.97 -2.90 -13.84
N PRO A 159 -9.55 -2.43 -12.72
CA PRO A 159 -10.78 -3.01 -12.18
C PRO A 159 -11.98 -2.86 -13.12
N LEU A 160 -12.08 -1.75 -13.86
CA LEU A 160 -13.17 -1.56 -14.83
C LEU A 160 -13.08 -2.57 -15.97
N LEU A 161 -11.89 -2.74 -16.57
CA LEU A 161 -11.66 -3.70 -17.64
C LEU A 161 -11.87 -5.14 -17.16
N ALA A 162 -11.34 -5.47 -15.98
CA ALA A 162 -11.52 -6.79 -15.40
C ALA A 162 -12.99 -7.09 -15.13
N GLY A 163 -13.73 -6.17 -14.51
CA GLY A 163 -15.16 -6.32 -14.28
C GLY A 163 -15.95 -6.48 -15.58
N ALA A 164 -15.60 -5.73 -16.65
CA ALA A 164 -16.23 -5.84 -17.94
C ALA A 164 -15.93 -7.19 -18.63
N ILE A 165 -14.70 -7.69 -18.54
CA ILE A 165 -14.31 -8.99 -19.11
C ILE A 165 -15.04 -10.12 -18.36
N ILE A 166 -15.04 -10.09 -17.03
CA ILE A 166 -15.72 -11.13 -16.22
C ILE A 166 -17.22 -11.14 -16.51
N ALA A 167 -17.86 -9.96 -16.54
CA ALA A 167 -19.30 -9.85 -16.75
C ALA A 167 -19.77 -10.30 -18.15
N LYS A 168 -18.88 -10.25 -19.16
CA LYS A 168 -19.21 -10.69 -20.54
C LYS A 168 -18.94 -12.16 -20.79
N MET A 169 -18.17 -12.82 -19.95
CA MET A 169 -17.81 -14.24 -20.13
C MET A 169 -18.64 -15.14 -19.23
N THR A 170 -19.01 -16.30 -19.78
CA THR A 170 -19.78 -17.32 -19.05
C THR A 170 -18.91 -18.06 -18.03
N ASN A 171 -19.53 -18.52 -16.95
CA ASN A 171 -18.87 -19.27 -15.87
C ASN A 171 -17.66 -18.49 -15.26
N ASN A 172 -16.60 -19.20 -14.92
CA ASN A 172 -15.38 -18.62 -14.33
C ASN A 172 -14.31 -18.24 -15.39
N ILE A 173 -14.62 -18.33 -16.70
CA ILE A 173 -13.67 -18.06 -17.79
C ILE A 173 -13.11 -16.64 -17.67
N GLY A 174 -13.95 -15.64 -17.36
CA GLY A 174 -13.52 -14.26 -17.20
C GLY A 174 -12.46 -14.09 -16.12
N TYR A 175 -12.60 -14.78 -14.99
CA TYR A 175 -11.58 -14.80 -13.94
C TYR A 175 -10.28 -15.44 -14.41
N THR A 176 -10.35 -16.57 -15.12
CA THR A 176 -9.19 -17.23 -15.71
C THR A 176 -8.44 -16.31 -16.67
N VAL A 177 -9.16 -15.55 -17.48
CA VAL A 177 -8.57 -14.59 -18.43
C VAL A 177 -7.83 -13.46 -17.68
N ILE A 178 -8.46 -12.82 -16.70
CA ILE A 178 -7.81 -11.72 -15.96
C ILE A 178 -6.62 -12.19 -15.13
N PHE A 179 -6.70 -13.36 -14.51
CA PHE A 179 -5.57 -13.94 -13.77
C PHE A 179 -4.46 -14.37 -14.73
N GLY A 180 -4.80 -14.89 -15.92
CA GLY A 180 -3.83 -15.20 -16.98
C GLY A 180 -3.11 -13.96 -17.51
N ILE A 181 -3.81 -12.85 -17.71
CA ILE A 181 -3.20 -11.56 -18.08
C ILE A 181 -2.27 -11.09 -16.96
N SER A 182 -2.70 -11.15 -15.71
CA SER A 182 -1.85 -10.76 -14.58
C SER A 182 -0.62 -11.65 -14.43
N PHE A 183 -0.76 -12.96 -14.62
CA PHE A 183 0.37 -13.88 -14.69
C PHE A 183 1.35 -13.48 -15.80
N ALA A 184 0.88 -13.20 -17.00
CA ALA A 184 1.72 -12.78 -18.13
C ALA A 184 2.46 -11.46 -17.83
N LEU A 185 1.77 -10.47 -17.22
CA LEU A 185 2.40 -9.21 -16.82
C LEU A 185 3.51 -9.43 -15.78
N PHE A 186 3.31 -10.30 -14.80
CA PHE A 186 4.35 -10.65 -13.82
C PHE A 186 5.46 -11.49 -14.42
N ALA A 187 5.17 -12.41 -15.34
CA ALA A 187 6.20 -13.14 -16.09
C ALA A 187 7.09 -12.19 -16.92
N CYS A 188 6.50 -11.20 -17.57
CA CYS A 188 7.23 -10.12 -18.24
C CYS A 188 8.08 -9.32 -17.24
N ALA A 189 7.53 -8.96 -16.07
CA ALA A 189 8.27 -8.25 -15.04
C ALA A 189 9.46 -9.07 -14.52
N VAL A 190 9.33 -10.40 -14.37
CA VAL A 190 10.45 -11.31 -14.07
C VAL A 190 11.52 -11.20 -15.15
N GLY A 191 11.17 -11.36 -16.42
CA GLY A 191 12.12 -11.25 -17.55
C GLY A 191 12.85 -9.90 -17.57
N ILE A 192 12.10 -8.80 -17.44
CA ILE A 192 12.67 -7.43 -17.43
C ILE A 192 13.55 -7.19 -16.22
N SER A 193 13.28 -7.81 -15.06
CA SER A 193 14.11 -7.66 -13.86
C SER A 193 15.55 -8.15 -14.04
N PHE A 194 15.81 -9.07 -15.00
CA PHE A 194 17.15 -9.53 -15.32
C PHE A 194 17.99 -8.47 -16.06
N LEU A 195 17.36 -7.44 -16.62
CA LEU A 195 18.06 -6.34 -17.28
C LEU A 195 18.65 -5.32 -16.28
N LEU A 196 18.19 -5.33 -15.02
CA LEU A 196 18.75 -4.48 -13.95
C LEU A 196 20.17 -4.94 -13.59
N LYS A 197 21.09 -3.97 -13.49
CA LYS A 197 22.48 -4.22 -13.06
C LYS A 197 22.53 -4.47 -11.55
N ARG A 198 23.14 -5.59 -11.16
CA ARG A 198 23.37 -5.93 -9.75
C ARG A 198 24.16 -4.83 -9.04
N ARG A 199 23.78 -4.55 -7.81
CA ARG A 199 24.44 -3.57 -6.94
C ARG A 199 24.78 -4.26 -5.63
N GLY A 200 26.08 -4.52 -5.41
CA GLY A 200 26.57 -5.13 -4.18
C GLY A 200 26.09 -4.36 -2.96
N ALA A 201 25.70 -5.10 -1.94
CA ALA A 201 25.23 -4.54 -0.70
C ALA A 201 26.21 -4.87 0.42
N GLU A 202 26.81 -3.85 1.00
CA GLU A 202 27.60 -3.97 2.23
C GLU A 202 26.85 -3.28 3.35
N GLY A 203 26.43 -4.02 4.37
CA GLY A 203 25.75 -3.43 5.52
C GLY A 203 25.29 -4.45 6.55
N VAL A 204 25.23 -4.01 7.80
CA VAL A 204 24.73 -4.83 8.91
C VAL A 204 23.24 -4.53 9.12
N PHE A 205 22.41 -5.55 9.06
CA PHE A 205 20.97 -5.43 9.34
C PHE A 205 20.72 -5.40 10.86
N ARG A 206 20.32 -4.25 11.39
CA ARG A 206 20.16 -3.99 12.83
C ARG A 206 18.69 -3.86 13.26
N PHE A 207 17.85 -4.81 12.87
CA PHE A 207 16.41 -4.81 13.14
C PHE A 207 16.06 -4.58 14.62
N LYS A 208 16.66 -5.37 15.53
CA LYS A 208 16.40 -5.27 16.99
C LYS A 208 16.74 -3.89 17.55
N ARG A 209 17.78 -3.24 17.02
CA ARG A 209 18.17 -1.89 17.45
C ARG A 209 17.12 -0.84 17.06
N ILE A 210 16.58 -0.91 15.83
CA ILE A 210 15.55 0.03 15.37
C ILE A 210 14.19 -0.27 16.00
N LEU A 211 13.87 -1.53 16.26
CA LEU A 211 12.68 -1.89 17.03
C LEU A 211 12.78 -1.31 18.47
N GLY A 212 13.94 -1.37 19.11
CA GLY A 212 14.20 -0.78 20.41
C GLY A 212 14.26 0.75 20.41
N GLU A 213 14.46 1.39 19.25
CA GLU A 213 14.51 2.85 19.14
C GLU A 213 13.19 3.53 19.55
N ARG A 214 12.05 2.82 19.47
CA ARG A 214 10.75 3.28 19.96
C ARG A 214 10.77 3.75 21.43
N HIS A 215 11.60 3.15 22.26
CA HIS A 215 11.73 3.53 23.66
C HIS A 215 12.60 4.78 23.88
N ARG A 216 13.47 5.10 22.90
CA ARG A 216 14.40 6.24 22.96
C ARG A 216 13.86 7.45 22.20
N ASN A 217 13.11 7.23 21.12
CA ASN A 217 12.57 8.28 20.27
C ASN A 217 11.03 8.31 20.35
N LYS A 218 10.49 9.25 21.12
CA LYS A 218 9.05 9.42 21.32
C LYS A 218 8.29 9.68 20.01
N ASN A 219 8.88 10.40 19.04
CA ASN A 219 8.23 10.66 17.75
C ASN A 219 8.16 9.39 16.90
N TRP A 220 9.23 8.59 16.89
CA TRP A 220 9.22 7.29 16.23
C TRP A 220 8.16 6.37 16.83
N ASN A 221 8.09 6.27 18.16
CA ASN A 221 7.06 5.47 18.82
C ASN A 221 5.64 5.90 18.43
N ARG A 222 5.37 7.21 18.36
CA ARG A 222 4.05 7.74 17.91
C ARG A 222 3.72 7.37 16.47
N ILE A 223 4.70 7.40 15.56
CA ILE A 223 4.52 6.96 14.18
C ILE A 223 4.18 5.46 14.12
N LEU A 224 4.86 4.63 14.91
CA LEU A 224 4.56 3.20 14.95
C LEU A 224 3.13 2.91 15.42
N HIS A 225 2.66 3.60 16.48
CA HIS A 225 1.26 3.48 16.92
C HIS A 225 0.28 3.99 15.84
N ALA A 226 0.61 5.06 15.14
CA ALA A 226 -0.21 5.55 14.06
C ALA A 226 -0.35 4.51 12.92
N HIS A 227 0.74 3.82 12.55
CA HIS A 227 0.69 2.73 11.56
C HIS A 227 -0.08 1.51 12.08
N PHE A 228 0.01 1.19 13.36
CA PHE A 228 -0.83 0.14 13.95
C PHE A 228 -2.33 0.48 13.84
N PHE A 229 -2.73 1.71 14.17
CA PHE A 229 -4.12 2.15 14.02
C PHE A 229 -4.58 2.23 12.56
N GLN A 230 -3.70 2.61 11.64
CA GLN A 230 -3.95 2.49 10.20
C GLN A 230 -4.26 1.04 9.83
N GLY A 231 -3.43 0.10 10.30
CA GLY A 231 -3.60 -1.33 10.05
C GLY A 231 -4.94 -1.86 10.60
N LEU A 232 -5.36 -1.44 11.79
CA LEU A 232 -6.64 -1.83 12.36
C LEU A 232 -7.83 -1.55 11.41
N ARG A 233 -7.83 -0.41 10.76
CA ARG A 233 -8.86 -0.10 9.77
C ARG A 233 -8.65 -0.90 8.47
N GLU A 234 -7.43 -0.89 7.94
CA GLU A 234 -7.17 -1.45 6.61
C GLU A 234 -7.41 -2.96 6.55
N GLY A 235 -7.21 -3.70 7.65
CA GLY A 235 -7.30 -5.17 7.65
C GLY A 235 -8.65 -5.69 7.13
N ILE A 236 -9.76 -5.26 7.71
CA ILE A 236 -11.09 -5.72 7.29
C ILE A 236 -11.66 -4.93 6.10
N PHE A 237 -11.31 -3.65 5.97
CA PHE A 237 -11.81 -2.81 4.88
C PHE A 237 -11.27 -3.25 3.52
N ALA A 238 -10.12 -3.92 3.48
CA ALA A 238 -9.51 -4.41 2.25
C ALA A 238 -10.41 -5.36 1.44
N PHE A 239 -11.30 -6.09 2.12
CA PHE A 239 -12.14 -7.08 1.46
C PHE A 239 -13.65 -6.89 1.70
N VAL A 240 -14.08 -6.45 2.89
CA VAL A 240 -15.51 -6.35 3.22
C VAL A 240 -16.27 -5.43 2.27
N ILE A 241 -15.72 -4.26 1.97
CA ILE A 241 -16.39 -3.29 1.10
C ILE A 241 -16.57 -3.85 -0.32
N SER A 242 -15.54 -4.50 -0.86
CA SER A 242 -15.62 -5.12 -2.20
C SER A 242 -16.66 -6.24 -2.25
N ILE A 243 -16.75 -7.05 -1.19
CA ILE A 243 -17.78 -8.10 -1.07
C ILE A 243 -19.17 -7.47 -1.00
N TRP A 244 -19.37 -6.41 -0.20
CA TRP A 244 -20.64 -5.72 -0.11
C TRP A 244 -21.11 -5.13 -1.44
N VAL A 245 -20.21 -4.49 -2.19
CA VAL A 245 -20.54 -4.01 -3.56
C VAL A 245 -21.01 -5.17 -4.43
N PHE A 246 -20.29 -6.30 -4.39
CA PHE A 246 -20.68 -7.48 -5.18
C PHE A 246 -21.99 -8.11 -4.70
N LEU A 247 -22.21 -8.22 -3.38
CA LEU A 247 -23.45 -8.82 -2.84
C LEU A 247 -24.69 -8.04 -3.21
N VAL A 248 -24.61 -6.72 -3.20
CA VAL A 248 -25.74 -5.83 -3.54
C VAL A 248 -26.04 -5.86 -5.04
N THR A 249 -25.01 -5.87 -5.87
CA THR A 249 -25.16 -5.70 -7.33
C THR A 249 -25.17 -7.03 -8.10
N LYS A 250 -24.58 -8.08 -7.51
CA LYS A 250 -24.28 -9.36 -8.18
C LYS A 250 -23.51 -9.16 -9.50
N SER A 251 -22.72 -8.07 -9.59
CA SER A 251 -22.07 -7.64 -10.82
C SER A 251 -20.61 -7.26 -10.58
N GLU A 252 -19.70 -7.94 -11.22
CA GLU A 252 -18.29 -7.63 -11.25
C GLU A 252 -18.01 -6.30 -11.98
N PHE A 253 -18.85 -5.96 -12.97
CA PHE A 253 -18.75 -4.68 -13.65
C PHE A 253 -19.10 -3.51 -12.72
N ALA A 254 -20.12 -3.65 -11.88
CA ALA A 254 -20.45 -2.64 -10.87
C ALA A 254 -19.32 -2.45 -9.86
N LEU A 255 -18.66 -3.54 -9.44
CA LEU A 255 -17.47 -3.47 -8.59
C LEU A 255 -16.28 -2.78 -9.31
N GLY A 256 -16.09 -3.07 -10.59
CA GLY A 256 -15.10 -2.40 -11.43
C GLY A 256 -15.35 -0.89 -11.51
N THR A 257 -16.61 -0.49 -11.72
CA THR A 257 -17.04 0.91 -11.75
C THR A 257 -16.82 1.61 -10.39
N PHE A 258 -17.17 0.94 -9.30
CA PHE A 258 -16.90 1.43 -7.94
C PHE A 258 -15.41 1.76 -7.73
N ASN A 259 -14.52 0.83 -8.08
CA ASN A 259 -13.07 1.03 -7.94
C ASN A 259 -12.54 2.10 -8.91
N MET A 260 -13.10 2.23 -10.11
CA MET A 260 -12.75 3.30 -11.06
C MET A 260 -13.03 4.68 -10.47
N PHE A 261 -14.21 4.91 -9.92
CA PHE A 261 -14.55 6.20 -9.29
C PHE A 261 -13.67 6.47 -8.06
N LEU A 262 -13.48 5.48 -7.20
CA LEU A 262 -12.61 5.59 -6.02
C LEU A 262 -11.19 5.97 -6.42
N SER A 263 -10.59 5.24 -7.36
CA SER A 263 -9.19 5.46 -7.79
C SER A 263 -9.03 6.74 -8.60
N GLY A 264 -9.99 7.07 -9.48
CA GLY A 264 -9.97 8.27 -10.29
C GLY A 264 -10.02 9.56 -9.45
N LEU A 265 -10.94 9.60 -8.49
CA LEU A 265 -11.03 10.72 -7.54
C LEU A 265 -9.79 10.78 -6.65
N SER A 266 -9.32 9.63 -6.15
CA SER A 266 -8.09 9.58 -5.36
C SER A 266 -6.90 10.16 -6.13
N ALA A 267 -6.74 9.84 -7.42
CA ALA A 267 -5.67 10.39 -8.25
C ALA A 267 -5.71 11.92 -8.32
N VAL A 268 -6.88 12.50 -8.58
CA VAL A 268 -7.07 13.96 -8.62
C VAL A 268 -6.77 14.58 -7.25
N PHE A 269 -7.30 14.00 -6.18
CA PHE A 269 -7.12 14.56 -4.83
C PHE A 269 -5.72 14.31 -4.26
N TYR A 270 -4.96 13.30 -4.72
CA TYR A 270 -3.54 13.19 -4.43
C TYR A 270 -2.75 14.37 -5.00
N LEU A 271 -3.02 14.79 -6.24
CA LEU A 271 -2.40 15.97 -6.85
C LEU A 271 -2.76 17.25 -6.08
N ILE A 272 -4.04 17.43 -5.75
CA ILE A 272 -4.53 18.57 -4.96
C ILE A 272 -3.86 18.58 -3.58
N ALA A 273 -3.89 17.48 -2.85
CA ALA A 273 -3.31 17.38 -1.52
C ALA A 273 -1.80 17.69 -1.53
N THR A 274 -1.07 17.13 -2.50
CA THR A 274 0.38 17.38 -2.63
C THR A 274 0.69 18.86 -2.91
N LYS A 275 -0.13 19.55 -3.72
CA LYS A 275 0.07 20.94 -4.06
C LYS A 275 -0.32 21.93 -2.94
N PHE A 276 -1.41 21.65 -2.22
CA PHE A 276 -2.01 22.62 -1.29
C PHE A 276 -1.71 22.35 0.19
N ILE A 277 -1.42 21.10 0.60
CA ILE A 277 -1.15 20.78 2.01
C ILE A 277 0.30 21.11 2.36
N LYS A 278 0.52 22.28 2.95
CA LYS A 278 1.83 22.71 3.47
C LYS A 278 2.20 21.95 4.75
N PRO A 279 3.51 21.86 5.13
CA PRO A 279 3.95 21.20 6.35
C PRO A 279 3.25 21.68 7.63
N SER A 280 2.91 22.97 7.74
CA SER A 280 2.18 23.55 8.87
C SER A 280 0.72 23.10 8.95
N MET A 281 0.13 22.67 7.83
CA MET A 281 -1.28 22.25 7.74
C MET A 281 -1.45 20.72 7.92
N ARG A 282 -0.37 19.94 7.91
CA ARG A 282 -0.43 18.47 7.88
C ARG A 282 -1.31 17.86 8.96
N LYS A 283 -1.18 18.32 10.21
CA LYS A 283 -1.97 17.77 11.34
C LYS A 283 -3.46 18.09 11.19
N LYS A 284 -3.81 19.30 10.71
CA LYS A 284 -5.19 19.67 10.44
C LYS A 284 -5.79 18.85 9.29
N ALA A 285 -5.03 18.65 8.21
CA ALA A 285 -5.45 17.82 7.08
C ALA A 285 -5.67 16.36 7.50
N ILE A 286 -4.78 15.78 8.34
CA ILE A 286 -4.95 14.45 8.91
C ILE A 286 -6.26 14.37 9.70
N LEU A 287 -6.58 15.38 10.52
CA LEU A 287 -7.82 15.42 11.28
C LEU A 287 -9.06 15.48 10.36
N VAL A 288 -9.06 16.40 9.40
CA VAL A 288 -10.18 16.57 8.45
C VAL A 288 -10.40 15.30 7.63
N GLY A 289 -9.34 14.73 7.07
CA GLY A 289 -9.43 13.47 6.34
C GLY A 289 -9.93 12.31 7.22
N ALA A 290 -9.49 12.23 8.48
CA ALA A 290 -9.96 11.22 9.43
C ALA A 290 -11.44 11.37 9.77
N ILE A 291 -11.92 12.59 9.96
CA ILE A 291 -13.35 12.89 10.17
C ILE A 291 -14.17 12.43 8.96
N LEU A 292 -13.77 12.84 7.76
CA LEU A 292 -14.50 12.47 6.54
C LEU A 292 -14.50 10.95 6.32
N LEU A 293 -13.36 10.28 6.52
CA LEU A 293 -13.26 8.82 6.40
C LEU A 293 -14.12 8.07 7.43
N TYR A 294 -14.20 8.58 8.65
CA TYR A 294 -14.97 7.92 9.70
C TYR A 294 -16.46 8.11 9.49
N PHE A 295 -16.91 9.35 9.29
CA PHE A 295 -18.33 9.62 9.13
C PHE A 295 -18.92 9.10 7.82
N SER A 296 -18.10 8.95 6.76
CA SER A 296 -18.56 8.30 5.52
C SER A 296 -19.01 6.85 5.71
N LEU A 297 -18.52 6.15 6.76
CA LEU A 297 -18.94 4.78 7.05
C LEU A 297 -20.42 4.67 7.38
N PHE A 298 -20.97 5.65 8.06
CA PHE A 298 -22.38 5.62 8.47
C PHE A 298 -23.34 5.68 7.27
N ILE A 299 -22.87 6.17 6.11
CA ILE A 299 -23.62 6.14 4.85
C ILE A 299 -23.97 4.69 4.46
N ILE A 300 -23.01 3.77 4.63
CA ILE A 300 -23.16 2.37 4.21
C ILE A 300 -23.52 1.41 5.35
N ILE A 301 -23.38 1.84 6.62
CA ILE A 301 -23.76 1.03 7.79
C ILE A 301 -25.27 1.10 8.03
N ILE A 302 -25.90 2.26 7.82
CA ILE A 302 -27.33 2.46 8.03
C ILE A 302 -28.14 1.71 6.99
N GLU A 303 -27.72 1.79 5.73
CA GLU A 303 -28.37 1.11 4.61
C GLU A 303 -27.35 0.73 3.56
N ILE A 304 -27.39 -0.53 3.10
CA ILE A 304 -26.48 -1.04 2.08
C ILE A 304 -27.22 -1.11 0.75
N ASN A 305 -26.99 -0.11 -0.11
CA ASN A 305 -27.42 -0.13 -1.50
C ASN A 305 -26.31 0.43 -2.41
N TYR A 306 -26.41 0.16 -3.73
CA TYR A 306 -25.35 0.53 -4.66
C TYR A 306 -25.12 2.04 -4.76
N LEU A 307 -26.16 2.85 -4.68
CA LEU A 307 -26.03 4.31 -4.71
C LEU A 307 -25.23 4.83 -3.51
N LEU A 308 -25.54 4.35 -2.31
CA LEU A 308 -24.83 4.75 -1.08
C LEU A 308 -23.38 4.24 -1.09
N LEU A 309 -23.12 3.05 -1.62
CA LEU A 309 -21.77 2.55 -1.85
C LEU A 309 -20.98 3.43 -2.84
N MET A 310 -21.61 3.92 -3.92
CA MET A 310 -20.98 4.86 -4.85
C MET A 310 -20.70 6.22 -4.19
N ILE A 311 -21.62 6.76 -3.39
CA ILE A 311 -21.37 7.98 -2.62
C ILE A 311 -20.21 7.77 -1.65
N TYR A 312 -20.16 6.63 -0.98
CA TYR A 312 -19.04 6.24 -0.12
C TYR A 312 -17.72 6.21 -0.90
N ALA A 313 -17.67 5.60 -2.10
CA ALA A 313 -16.48 5.58 -2.95
C ALA A 313 -15.98 7.00 -3.29
N ILE A 314 -16.92 7.90 -3.61
CA ILE A 314 -16.61 9.31 -3.90
C ILE A 314 -15.98 9.98 -2.67
N VAL A 315 -16.61 9.85 -1.50
CA VAL A 315 -16.11 10.47 -0.26
C VAL A 315 -14.75 9.90 0.13
N ILE A 316 -14.54 8.58 0.04
CA ILE A 316 -13.24 7.94 0.31
C ILE A 316 -12.18 8.39 -0.70
N GLY A 317 -12.53 8.44 -1.99
CA GLY A 317 -11.62 8.90 -3.04
C GLY A 317 -11.09 10.31 -2.79
N ILE A 318 -11.89 11.17 -2.17
CA ILE A 318 -11.52 12.54 -1.76
C ILE A 318 -10.74 12.52 -0.44
N ALA A 319 -11.26 11.86 0.57
CA ALA A 319 -10.78 11.94 1.95
C ALA A 319 -9.47 11.19 2.19
N TYR A 320 -9.27 10.05 1.52
CA TYR A 320 -8.09 9.22 1.72
C TYR A 320 -6.77 9.94 1.34
N PRO A 321 -6.65 10.62 0.18
CA PRO A 321 -5.47 11.42 -0.12
C PRO A 321 -5.22 12.57 0.86
N VAL A 322 -6.29 13.20 1.36
CA VAL A 322 -6.19 14.33 2.32
C VAL A 322 -5.53 13.89 3.63
N ILE A 323 -5.76 12.66 4.09
CA ILE A 323 -5.08 12.11 5.27
C ILE A 323 -3.72 11.51 4.89
N ASN A 324 -3.65 10.75 3.79
CA ASN A 324 -2.49 9.92 3.48
C ASN A 324 -1.25 10.73 3.10
N VAL A 325 -1.39 11.74 2.24
CA VAL A 325 -0.27 12.59 1.80
C VAL A 325 0.47 13.22 2.99
N PRO A 326 -0.19 13.97 3.88
CA PRO A 326 0.50 14.59 5.02
C PRO A 326 0.99 13.58 6.05
N TYR A 327 0.31 12.45 6.22
CA TYR A 327 0.68 11.40 7.14
C TYR A 327 1.96 10.68 6.71
N VAL A 328 2.03 10.26 5.44
CA VAL A 328 3.24 9.63 4.87
C VAL A 328 4.42 10.60 4.90
N SER A 329 4.21 11.87 4.53
CA SER A 329 5.25 12.89 4.60
C SER A 329 5.77 13.08 6.04
N LEU A 330 4.87 13.13 7.03
CA LEU A 330 5.25 13.23 8.45
C LEU A 330 6.04 12.00 8.92
N THR A 331 5.66 10.81 8.46
CA THR A 331 6.38 9.56 8.75
C THR A 331 7.82 9.62 8.24
N PHE A 332 8.02 10.04 6.98
CA PHE A 332 9.37 10.19 6.43
C PHE A 332 10.19 11.26 7.11
N ASP A 333 9.58 12.38 7.53
CA ASP A 333 10.27 13.43 8.28
C ASP A 333 10.74 12.91 9.66
N VAL A 334 9.93 12.10 10.33
CA VAL A 334 10.32 11.48 11.62
C VAL A 334 11.46 10.49 11.41
N ILE A 335 11.38 9.62 10.38
CA ILE A 335 12.46 8.68 10.03
C ILE A 335 13.72 9.45 9.68
N GLY A 336 13.64 10.50 8.86
CA GLY A 336 14.79 11.29 8.43
C GLY A 336 15.54 11.99 9.57
N LYS A 337 14.87 12.24 10.71
CA LYS A 337 15.48 12.82 11.93
C LYS A 337 15.83 11.77 12.98
N ALA A 338 15.61 10.50 12.71
CA ALA A 338 15.89 9.40 13.63
C ALA A 338 17.38 8.99 13.58
N TRP A 339 17.77 8.14 14.53
CA TRP A 339 19.15 7.68 14.67
C TRP A 339 19.64 6.97 13.39
N LYS A 340 20.76 7.45 12.84
CA LYS A 340 21.42 6.92 11.64
C LYS A 340 20.43 6.68 10.47
N ALA A 341 19.52 7.61 10.24
CA ALA A 341 18.43 7.50 9.28
C ALA A 341 18.89 7.05 7.88
N GLY A 342 20.02 7.56 7.38
CA GLY A 342 20.59 7.20 6.08
C GLY A 342 21.00 5.73 5.99
N GLU A 343 21.72 5.23 7.01
CA GLU A 343 22.24 3.86 7.07
C GLU A 343 21.15 2.82 7.41
N MET A 344 20.17 3.20 8.26
CA MET A 344 19.19 2.29 8.87
C MET A 344 17.79 2.40 8.22
N ARG A 345 17.69 3.02 7.04
CA ARG A 345 16.40 3.23 6.37
C ARG A 345 15.62 1.95 6.13
N VAL A 346 16.30 0.88 5.71
CA VAL A 346 15.69 -0.43 5.48
C VAL A 346 15.01 -0.93 6.76
N GLU A 347 15.72 -0.85 7.89
CA GLU A 347 15.20 -1.30 9.19
C GLU A 347 14.01 -0.46 9.67
N TYR A 348 14.04 0.87 9.47
CA TYR A 348 12.90 1.72 9.78
C TYR A 348 11.65 1.33 8.96
N MET A 349 11.83 1.03 7.67
CA MET A 349 10.74 0.57 6.81
C MET A 349 10.21 -0.79 7.27
N VAL A 350 11.09 -1.74 7.61
CA VAL A 350 10.71 -3.06 8.12
C VAL A 350 9.93 -2.96 9.43
N VAL A 351 10.40 -2.16 10.39
CA VAL A 351 9.71 -1.99 11.68
C VAL A 351 8.36 -1.29 11.49
N ARG A 352 8.27 -0.29 10.62
CA ARG A 352 7.00 0.36 10.28
C ARG A 352 5.99 -0.65 9.74
N GLU A 353 6.41 -1.50 8.79
CA GLU A 353 5.55 -2.48 8.16
C GLU A 353 5.07 -3.56 9.15
N LEU A 354 5.93 -3.92 10.11
CA LEU A 354 5.55 -4.82 11.20
C LEU A 354 4.37 -4.26 12.02
N PHE A 355 4.43 -2.99 12.41
CA PHE A 355 3.34 -2.36 13.17
C PHE A 355 2.06 -2.21 12.35
N LEU A 356 2.16 -1.85 11.08
CA LEU A 356 1.02 -1.75 10.17
C LEU A 356 0.30 -3.10 10.04
N ASN A 357 1.05 -4.16 9.73
CA ASN A 357 0.45 -5.49 9.58
C ASN A 357 0.00 -6.10 10.92
N SER A 358 0.61 -5.75 12.05
CA SER A 358 0.09 -6.15 13.38
C SER A 358 -1.32 -5.62 13.61
N GLY A 359 -1.61 -4.38 13.19
CA GLY A 359 -2.96 -3.83 13.24
C GLY A 359 -3.93 -4.57 12.31
N ARG A 360 -3.50 -4.85 11.06
CA ARG A 360 -4.32 -5.61 10.10
C ARG A 360 -4.65 -7.01 10.62
N VAL A 361 -3.65 -7.73 11.12
CA VAL A 361 -3.82 -9.06 11.70
C VAL A 361 -4.80 -9.04 12.85
N LEU A 362 -4.66 -8.09 13.79
CA LEU A 362 -5.57 -7.98 14.93
C LEU A 362 -7.02 -7.73 14.48
N SER A 363 -7.25 -6.80 13.55
CA SER A 363 -8.62 -6.54 13.08
C SER A 363 -9.24 -7.72 12.35
N ILE A 364 -8.45 -8.47 11.56
CA ILE A 364 -8.94 -9.69 10.88
C ILE A 364 -9.22 -10.81 11.88
N PHE A 365 -8.39 -10.98 12.92
CA PHE A 365 -8.67 -11.97 13.98
C PHE A 365 -9.97 -11.64 14.73
N VAL A 366 -10.18 -10.38 15.08
CA VAL A 366 -11.43 -9.97 15.73
C VAL A 366 -12.62 -10.13 14.79
N PHE A 367 -12.43 -9.85 13.49
CA PHE A 367 -13.44 -10.12 12.47
C PHE A 367 -13.80 -11.61 12.39
N LEU A 368 -12.80 -12.50 12.31
CA LEU A 368 -13.00 -13.95 12.29
C LEU A 368 -13.76 -14.43 13.53
N ALA A 369 -13.36 -13.97 14.71
CA ALA A 369 -14.10 -14.28 15.94
C ALA A 369 -15.54 -13.74 15.90
N GLY A 370 -15.73 -12.51 15.41
CA GLY A 370 -17.04 -11.90 15.27
C GLY A 370 -17.98 -12.72 14.39
N VAL A 371 -17.56 -13.06 13.17
CA VAL A 371 -18.40 -13.83 12.22
C VAL A 371 -18.55 -15.31 12.60
N TYR A 372 -17.70 -15.84 13.47
CA TYR A 372 -17.82 -17.18 14.01
C TYR A 372 -18.89 -17.29 15.11
N PHE A 373 -18.96 -16.30 16.01
CA PHE A 373 -19.89 -16.32 17.17
C PHE A 373 -21.19 -15.59 16.92
N PHE A 374 -21.27 -14.68 15.95
CA PHE A 374 -22.43 -13.84 15.69
C PHE A 374 -22.82 -13.86 14.21
N ARG A 375 -24.03 -13.43 13.90
CA ARG A 375 -24.50 -13.29 12.53
C ARG A 375 -23.71 -12.20 11.80
N ALA A 376 -23.26 -12.51 10.58
CA ALA A 376 -22.41 -11.60 9.80
C ALA A 376 -23.09 -10.24 9.56
N GLU A 377 -24.40 -10.25 9.29
CA GLU A 377 -25.21 -9.04 9.03
C GLU A 377 -25.24 -8.08 10.23
N GLU A 378 -25.13 -8.60 11.44
CA GLU A 378 -25.19 -7.82 12.68
C GLU A 378 -23.78 -7.36 13.11
N VAL A 379 -22.79 -8.25 13.03
CA VAL A 379 -21.47 -8.00 13.58
C VAL A 379 -20.58 -7.18 12.65
N ILE A 380 -20.68 -7.34 11.33
CA ILE A 380 -19.81 -6.63 10.38
C ILE A 380 -19.99 -5.11 10.47
N PRO A 381 -21.22 -4.53 10.47
CA PRO A 381 -21.38 -3.09 10.64
C PRO A 381 -20.76 -2.56 11.93
N VAL A 382 -20.87 -3.30 13.04
CA VAL A 382 -20.28 -2.93 14.33
C VAL A 382 -18.76 -2.92 14.25
N LEU A 383 -18.17 -3.97 13.67
CA LEU A 383 -16.71 -4.05 13.48
C LEU A 383 -16.17 -2.96 12.55
N LEU A 384 -16.89 -2.63 11.47
CA LEU A 384 -16.53 -1.52 10.61
C LEU A 384 -16.59 -0.18 11.36
N ALA A 385 -17.59 0.05 12.21
CA ALA A 385 -17.68 1.26 13.05
C ALA A 385 -16.51 1.35 14.04
N ILE A 386 -16.17 0.25 14.72
CA ILE A 386 -15.09 0.20 15.71
C ILE A 386 -13.72 0.42 15.01
N PHE A 387 -13.39 -0.39 14.01
CA PHE A 387 -12.10 -0.31 13.34
C PHE A 387 -11.98 0.87 12.38
N GLY A 388 -13.11 1.38 11.89
CA GLY A 388 -13.15 2.64 11.12
C GLY A 388 -12.58 3.83 11.88
N ALA A 389 -12.68 3.84 13.21
CA ALA A 389 -12.06 4.84 14.08
C ALA A 389 -10.51 4.80 14.03
N GLY A 390 -9.90 3.76 13.46
CA GLY A 390 -8.44 3.64 13.36
C GLY A 390 -7.78 4.87 12.71
N HIS A 391 -8.36 5.43 11.66
CA HIS A 391 -7.83 6.65 11.05
C HIS A 391 -7.97 7.88 11.95
N PHE A 392 -8.97 7.93 12.80
CA PHE A 392 -9.10 8.96 13.83
C PHE A 392 -7.97 8.86 14.86
N MET A 393 -7.62 7.63 15.26
CA MET A 393 -6.53 7.36 16.19
C MET A 393 -5.16 7.76 15.63
N ILE A 394 -4.98 7.77 14.29
CA ILE A 394 -3.77 8.32 13.67
C ILE A 394 -3.55 9.78 14.10
N TYR A 395 -4.60 10.61 14.04
CA TYR A 395 -4.48 12.00 14.47
C TYR A 395 -4.03 12.12 15.94
N PHE A 396 -4.65 11.36 16.84
CA PHE A 396 -4.27 11.39 18.26
C PHE A 396 -2.84 10.91 18.49
N ALA A 397 -2.36 9.93 17.73
CA ALA A 397 -0.98 9.47 17.79
C ALA A 397 0.00 10.55 17.30
N VAL A 398 -0.29 11.23 16.18
CA VAL A 398 0.66 12.16 15.56
C VAL A 398 0.55 13.62 16.04
N ARG A 399 -0.55 14.04 16.68
CA ARG A 399 -0.79 15.44 17.08
C ARG A 399 0.32 16.03 17.95
N LYS A 400 0.96 15.20 18.75
CA LYS A 400 2.06 15.58 19.67
C LYS A 400 3.46 15.44 19.03
N ILE A 401 3.58 15.08 17.74
CA ILE A 401 4.87 15.03 17.06
C ILE A 401 5.37 16.46 16.84
N TYR A 402 6.57 16.75 17.28
CA TYR A 402 7.24 18.02 17.08
C TYR A 402 8.62 17.79 16.45
N LEU A 403 8.87 18.38 15.30
CA LEU A 403 10.10 18.15 14.53
C LEU A 403 11.10 19.32 14.63
N GLY A 404 10.82 20.33 15.45
CA GLY A 404 11.61 21.56 15.53
C GLY A 404 11.42 22.47 14.28
N SER A 405 11.53 23.78 14.44
CA SER A 405 11.54 24.68 13.31
C SER A 405 12.91 24.67 12.63
N PRO A 406 13.01 24.65 11.29
CA PRO A 406 14.28 24.82 10.58
C PRO A 406 15.02 26.10 10.99
N LYS A 407 14.28 27.19 11.24
CA LYS A 407 14.84 28.47 11.72
C LYS A 407 15.62 28.36 13.03
N LYS A 408 15.19 27.51 13.99
CA LYS A 408 15.89 27.38 15.26
C LYS A 408 17.22 26.65 15.12
N LYS A 409 17.35 25.75 14.13
CA LYS A 409 18.61 25.06 13.83
C LYS A 409 19.60 25.99 13.10
N GLU A 410 19.09 26.87 12.25
CA GLU A 410 19.89 27.88 11.54
C GLU A 410 20.42 28.98 12.49
N ILE A 411 19.60 29.37 13.47
CA ILE A 411 19.99 30.33 14.52
C ILE A 411 21.07 29.70 15.41
N LEU A 412 20.89 28.46 15.89
CA LEU A 412 21.87 27.76 16.70
C LEU A 412 23.18 27.48 15.94
N LEU A 413 23.13 27.17 14.64
CA LEU A 413 24.33 27.03 13.81
C LEU A 413 25.06 28.38 13.61
N LYS A 414 24.30 29.47 13.40
CA LYS A 414 24.88 30.82 13.29
C LYS A 414 25.50 31.27 14.62
N GLU A 415 24.87 30.99 15.75
CA GLU A 415 25.42 31.26 17.07
C GLU A 415 26.71 30.47 17.35
N GLN A 416 26.74 29.17 16.96
CA GLN A 416 27.96 28.36 17.09
C GLN A 416 29.10 28.84 16.19
N ILE A 417 28.82 29.24 14.94
CA ILE A 417 29.83 29.79 14.02
C ILE A 417 30.33 31.15 14.49
N THR A 418 29.47 31.94 15.13
CA THR A 418 29.87 33.26 15.68
C THR A 418 30.74 33.10 16.92
N ASP A 419 30.44 32.12 17.78
CA ASP A 419 31.26 31.80 18.97
C ASP A 419 32.63 31.19 18.59
N GLU A 420 32.71 30.37 17.52
CA GLU A 420 34.00 29.88 17.02
C GLU A 420 34.86 30.96 16.35
N LYS A 421 34.26 32.02 15.82
CA LYS A 421 34.99 33.17 15.23
C LYS A 421 35.48 34.17 16.27
N ASN A 422 34.90 34.16 17.46
CA ASN A 422 35.24 35.06 18.57
C ASN A 422 36.17 34.39 19.58
N ARG A 423 36.60 33.14 19.38
CA ARG A 423 37.67 32.44 20.08
C ARG A 423 38.89 32.34 19.17
#